data_c112ad00eee77f350508cdf1625d24c8
#
_entry.id   c112ad00eee77f350508cdf1625d24c8
#
_cell.length_a   1.000
_cell.length_b   1.000
_cell.length_c   1.000
_cell.angle_alpha   90.00
_cell.angle_beta   90.00
_cell.angle_gamma   90.00
#
_symmetry.space_group_name_H-M   'P 1'
#
loop_
_entity.id
_entity.type
_entity.pdbx_description
1 polymer ?
#
loop_
_entity_poly.entity_id
_entity_poly.type
_entity_poly.pdbx_seq_one_letter_code
_entity_poly.pdbx_strand_id
1 'polypeptide(L)'
;MGFYFMGPVDVPDYPPQRLVRIYVPNRAHASDRPLLILFDGQNVFDDAPSFAGGWRAHERVEKLAKKVSPPVVVGIDHGGGHRIEELSPFPMGRSHGRLDGFLDWIKRWLIPHMQHHFAVTHDPRKIVLGGSSMGGIAALYGLLSLPHVFGGCIAMSPSLWIARARIFQWAESRPAPEHARIYIDAGKREPPTMHTQADAMDKVLYRQGARNLHFFSDPTGTHSEAAWRKRLPRALRFQFGSAKKAAY
;
A
#
# COMPACT_ATOMS: atom_id res chain seq x y z
N MET A 1 9.69 12.59 16.74
CA MET A 1 9.64 12.76 15.28
C MET A 1 10.97 12.43 14.69
N GLY A 2 10.97 11.72 13.60
CA GLY A 2 12.22 11.50 12.90
C GLY A 2 12.11 10.52 11.76
N PHE A 3 13.14 10.61 10.93
CA PHE A 3 13.45 9.55 10.00
C PHE A 3 14.38 8.54 10.66
N TYR A 4 14.09 7.28 10.42
CA TYR A 4 14.94 6.17 10.80
C TYR A 4 15.16 5.30 9.57
N PHE A 5 16.33 4.71 9.50
CA PHE A 5 16.71 3.80 8.43
C PHE A 5 17.13 2.48 9.08
N MET A 6 16.57 1.41 8.59
CA MET A 6 16.91 0.08 9.05
C MET A 6 17.46 -0.71 7.85
N GLY A 7 18.68 -1.16 7.98
CA GLY A 7 19.30 -1.96 6.93
C GLY A 7 20.83 -1.81 6.88
N PRO A 8 21.44 -2.60 6.03
CA PRO A 8 20.79 -3.53 5.08
C PRO A 8 20.03 -4.66 5.79
N VAL A 9 18.79 -4.94 5.36
CA VAL A 9 17.93 -5.98 5.91
C VAL A 9 17.83 -7.14 4.93
N ASP A 10 18.07 -8.35 5.44
CA ASP A 10 17.79 -9.57 4.68
C ASP A 10 16.29 -9.86 4.71
N VAL A 11 15.73 -10.07 3.53
CA VAL A 11 14.44 -10.72 3.38
C VAL A 11 14.74 -12.13 2.90
N PRO A 12 14.49 -13.18 3.69
CA PRO A 12 14.85 -14.55 3.35
C PRO A 12 14.34 -14.93 1.96
N ASP A 13 15.21 -15.50 1.14
CA ASP A 13 14.94 -15.88 -0.25
C ASP A 13 14.69 -14.72 -1.23
N TYR A 14 14.88 -13.44 -0.81
CA TYR A 14 14.62 -12.25 -1.64
C TYR A 14 15.85 -11.34 -1.71
N PRO A 15 16.94 -11.74 -2.37
CA PRO A 15 18.07 -10.86 -2.60
C PRO A 15 17.67 -9.69 -3.52
N PRO A 16 18.40 -8.58 -3.50
CA PRO A 16 19.43 -8.24 -2.52
C PRO A 16 18.87 -7.79 -1.17
N GLN A 17 19.73 -7.61 -0.18
CA GLN A 17 19.38 -6.88 1.03
C GLN A 17 18.78 -5.52 0.68
N ARG A 18 17.87 -5.02 1.50
CA ARG A 18 17.16 -3.77 1.23
C ARG A 18 17.14 -2.83 2.42
N LEU A 19 16.87 -1.58 2.13
CA LEU A 19 16.65 -0.56 3.13
C LEU A 19 15.17 -0.52 3.48
N VAL A 20 14.87 -0.44 4.77
CA VAL A 20 13.55 -0.09 5.30
C VAL A 20 13.62 1.33 5.84
N ARG A 21 12.81 2.22 5.27
CA ARG A 21 12.73 3.64 5.59
C ARG A 21 11.53 3.88 6.49
N ILE A 22 11.74 4.54 7.62
CA ILE A 22 10.70 4.72 8.63
C ILE A 22 10.55 6.21 8.94
N TYR A 23 9.33 6.69 8.93
CA TYR A 23 9.01 8.03 9.38
C TYR A 23 8.02 7.98 10.55
N VAL A 24 8.41 8.56 11.68
CA VAL A 24 7.57 8.68 12.87
C VAL A 24 7.07 10.12 12.98
N PRO A 25 5.76 10.38 12.84
CA PRO A 25 5.22 11.74 12.85
C PRO A 25 5.25 12.37 14.25
N ASN A 26 5.31 13.72 14.28
CA ASN A 26 5.40 14.51 15.52
C ASN A 26 4.21 14.33 16.45
N ARG A 27 3.02 14.23 15.89
CA ARG A 27 1.75 14.23 16.64
C ARG A 27 1.16 12.83 16.83
N ALA A 28 1.94 11.80 16.52
CA ALA A 28 1.51 10.44 16.85
C ALA A 28 1.41 10.30 18.37
N HIS A 29 0.33 9.70 18.85
CA HIS A 29 0.23 9.30 20.26
C HIS A 29 1.46 8.47 20.63
N ALA A 30 1.88 8.52 21.90
CA ALA A 30 3.07 7.81 22.34
C ALA A 30 2.94 6.28 22.21
N SER A 31 1.71 5.76 22.14
CA SER A 31 1.40 4.33 22.01
C SER A 31 0.25 4.11 21.01
N ASP A 32 0.13 2.88 20.52
CA ASP A 32 -0.97 2.43 19.65
C ASP A 32 -1.07 3.21 18.32
N ARG A 33 0.09 3.52 17.73
CA ARG A 33 0.19 4.29 16.48
C ARG A 33 -0.28 3.46 15.28
N PRO A 34 -1.14 3.99 14.41
CA PRO A 34 -1.43 3.32 13.14
C PRO A 34 -0.16 3.09 12.32
N LEU A 35 -0.15 2.05 11.51
CA LEU A 35 0.98 1.69 10.65
C LEU A 35 0.56 1.75 9.18
N LEU A 36 1.36 2.43 8.38
CA LEU A 36 1.26 2.42 6.91
C LEU A 36 2.55 1.83 6.34
N ILE A 37 2.45 0.66 5.71
CA ILE A 37 3.55 0.00 5.03
C ILE A 37 3.40 0.24 3.52
N LEU A 38 4.40 0.84 2.90
CA LEU A 38 4.42 1.16 1.47
C LEU A 38 5.51 0.37 0.75
N PHE A 39 5.12 -0.30 -0.32
CA PHE A 39 6.06 -0.90 -1.26
C PHE A 39 6.79 0.18 -2.05
N ASP A 40 7.94 -0.18 -2.64
CA ASP A 40 8.82 0.74 -3.36
C ASP A 40 9.30 1.91 -2.49
N GLY A 41 9.85 1.60 -1.32
CA GLY A 41 10.24 2.53 -0.27
C GLY A 41 11.13 3.68 -0.73
N GLN A 42 11.98 3.45 -1.75
CA GLN A 42 12.85 4.48 -2.34
C GLN A 42 12.05 5.65 -2.96
N ASN A 43 10.76 5.45 -3.28
CA ASN A 43 9.88 6.47 -3.86
C ASN A 43 9.00 7.17 -2.81
N VAL A 44 8.96 6.67 -1.57
CA VAL A 44 7.95 7.09 -0.58
C VAL A 44 8.22 8.49 -0.02
N PHE A 45 9.48 8.85 0.18
CA PHE A 45 9.83 10.06 0.91
C PHE A 45 10.43 11.14 0.01
N ASP A 46 11.74 11.15 -0.20
CA ASP A 46 12.46 12.21 -0.90
C ASP A 46 12.62 11.94 -2.39
N ASP A 47 13.02 12.98 -3.14
CA ASP A 47 13.23 12.86 -4.58
C ASP A 47 14.45 11.99 -4.92
N ALA A 48 15.51 12.07 -4.13
CA ALA A 48 16.59 11.10 -4.11
C ALA A 48 16.30 10.09 -2.98
N PRO A 49 16.31 8.81 -3.20
CA PRO A 49 16.78 8.00 -4.32
C PRO A 49 15.69 7.56 -5.33
N SER A 50 14.57 8.26 -5.42
CA SER A 50 13.50 7.90 -6.36
C SER A 50 13.92 8.09 -7.81
N PHE A 51 13.49 7.19 -8.69
CA PHE A 51 13.74 7.30 -10.12
C PHE A 51 13.07 8.52 -10.77
N ALA A 52 11.88 8.90 -10.29
CA ALA A 52 11.05 9.95 -10.91
C ALA A 52 10.45 10.94 -9.89
N GLY A 53 11.14 11.14 -8.76
CA GLY A 53 10.71 12.01 -7.67
C GLY A 53 9.90 11.28 -6.58
N GLY A 54 10.09 11.69 -5.33
CA GLY A 54 9.46 11.08 -4.16
C GLY A 54 8.01 11.53 -3.96
N TRP A 55 7.26 10.72 -3.21
CA TRP A 55 5.86 11.03 -2.87
C TRP A 55 5.72 12.08 -1.78
N ARG A 56 6.81 12.35 -1.04
CA ARG A 56 6.80 13.23 0.14
C ARG A 56 5.76 12.79 1.17
N ALA A 57 5.67 11.48 1.43
CA ALA A 57 4.66 10.92 2.33
C ALA A 57 4.73 11.52 3.73
N HIS A 58 5.93 11.77 4.27
CA HIS A 58 6.16 12.41 5.56
C HIS A 58 5.50 13.79 5.64
N GLU A 59 5.68 14.65 4.63
CA GLU A 59 5.05 15.96 4.58
C GLU A 59 3.51 15.85 4.50
N ARG A 60 2.99 14.85 3.79
CA ARG A 60 1.55 14.64 3.65
C ARG A 60 0.92 14.20 4.95
N VAL A 61 1.58 13.29 5.67
CA VAL A 61 1.15 12.83 7.00
C VAL A 61 1.16 13.97 8.00
N GLU A 62 2.21 14.80 8.05
CA GLU A 62 2.26 15.97 8.95
C GLU A 62 1.16 17.01 8.66
N LYS A 63 0.93 17.31 7.38
CA LYS A 63 -0.15 18.23 6.99
C LYS A 63 -1.53 17.72 7.38
N LEU A 64 -1.73 16.41 7.41
CA LEU A 64 -3.00 15.78 7.78
C LEU A 64 -3.14 15.48 9.26
N ALA A 65 -2.08 15.55 10.05
CA ALA A 65 -2.06 15.20 11.47
C ALA A 65 -3.07 15.96 12.37
N LYS A 66 -3.58 17.10 11.89
CA LYS A 66 -4.69 17.83 12.55
C LYS A 66 -6.07 17.22 12.30
N LYS A 67 -6.20 16.34 11.29
CA LYS A 67 -7.48 15.81 10.78
C LYS A 67 -7.56 14.28 10.82
N VAL A 68 -6.45 13.61 11.01
CA VAL A 68 -6.33 12.16 11.02
C VAL A 68 -5.43 11.73 12.18
N SER A 69 -5.55 10.47 12.60
CA SER A 69 -4.53 9.84 13.46
C SER A 69 -3.31 9.53 12.58
N PRO A 70 -2.17 10.23 12.74
CA PRO A 70 -1.06 10.09 11.81
C PRO A 70 -0.36 8.75 11.98
N PRO A 71 -0.24 7.94 10.89
CA PRO A 71 0.45 6.66 10.96
C PRO A 71 1.97 6.83 11.04
N VAL A 72 2.64 5.86 11.65
CA VAL A 72 4.04 5.59 11.33
C VAL A 72 4.09 5.09 9.89
N VAL A 73 4.94 5.67 9.06
CA VAL A 73 5.08 5.31 7.65
C VAL A 73 6.35 4.50 7.46
N VAL A 74 6.21 3.32 6.89
CA VAL A 74 7.31 2.43 6.57
C VAL A 74 7.36 2.24 5.06
N GLY A 75 8.49 2.57 4.43
CA GLY A 75 8.77 2.27 3.03
C GLY A 75 9.77 1.13 2.93
N ILE A 76 9.42 0.06 2.22
CA ILE A 76 10.31 -1.08 1.97
C ILE A 76 10.86 -0.93 0.55
N ASP A 77 12.19 -0.72 0.43
CA ASP A 77 12.82 -0.62 -0.88
C ASP A 77 12.67 -1.94 -1.64
N HIS A 78 12.48 -1.88 -2.95
CA HIS A 78 12.37 -3.08 -3.78
C HIS A 78 13.73 -3.76 -4.03
N GLY A 79 13.72 -5.03 -4.39
CA GLY A 79 14.91 -5.83 -4.70
C GLY A 79 15.48 -5.61 -6.10
N GLY A 80 15.46 -4.37 -6.64
CA GLY A 80 16.03 -4.07 -7.94
C GLY A 80 15.36 -4.86 -9.09
N GLY A 81 16.14 -5.66 -9.80
CA GLY A 81 15.66 -6.50 -10.91
C GLY A 81 14.63 -7.56 -10.51
N HIS A 82 14.54 -7.90 -9.23
CA HIS A 82 13.58 -8.88 -8.70
C HIS A 82 12.21 -8.28 -8.35
N ARG A 83 12.04 -6.95 -8.45
CA ARG A 83 10.83 -6.24 -8.05
C ARG A 83 9.53 -6.83 -8.60
N ILE A 84 9.50 -7.19 -9.88
CA ILE A 84 8.30 -7.74 -10.50
C ILE A 84 7.93 -9.08 -9.88
N GLU A 85 8.91 -9.93 -9.64
CA GLU A 85 8.71 -11.23 -9.00
C GLU A 85 8.25 -11.12 -7.56
N GLU A 86 8.88 -10.24 -6.78
CA GLU A 86 8.56 -9.99 -5.37
C GLU A 86 7.13 -9.45 -5.18
N LEU A 87 6.70 -8.55 -6.04
CA LEU A 87 5.41 -7.89 -5.95
C LEU A 87 4.30 -8.57 -6.77
N SER A 88 4.62 -9.66 -7.47
CA SER A 88 3.63 -10.45 -8.21
C SER A 88 3.01 -11.53 -7.34
N PRO A 89 1.67 -11.55 -7.20
CA PRO A 89 0.97 -12.61 -6.49
C PRO A 89 0.84 -13.90 -7.32
N PHE A 90 1.12 -13.83 -8.62
CA PHE A 90 0.93 -14.97 -9.54
C PHE A 90 2.14 -15.17 -10.41
N PRO A 91 2.39 -16.41 -10.88
CA PRO A 91 3.40 -16.68 -11.91
C PRO A 91 3.17 -15.83 -13.17
N MET A 92 4.25 -15.28 -13.71
CA MET A 92 4.24 -14.46 -14.91
C MET A 92 5.44 -14.81 -15.80
N GLY A 93 5.19 -15.48 -16.92
CA GLY A 93 6.27 -16.00 -17.76
C GLY A 93 7.14 -17.01 -17.01
N ARG A 94 8.43 -16.72 -16.86
CA ARG A 94 9.38 -17.53 -16.08
C ARG A 94 9.43 -17.15 -14.60
N SER A 95 8.79 -16.07 -14.19
CA SER A 95 8.71 -15.64 -12.79
C SER A 95 7.66 -16.47 -12.04
N HIS A 96 7.99 -16.92 -10.85
CA HIS A 96 7.09 -17.77 -10.04
C HIS A 96 6.02 -16.97 -9.28
N GLY A 97 6.15 -15.65 -9.18
CA GLY A 97 5.31 -14.83 -8.28
C GLY A 97 5.62 -15.17 -6.81
N ARG A 98 6.27 -14.25 -6.11
CA ARG A 98 6.83 -14.54 -4.78
C ARG A 98 6.24 -13.67 -3.67
N LEU A 99 5.12 -12.98 -3.96
CA LEU A 99 4.53 -12.04 -3.01
C LEU A 99 4.12 -12.68 -1.68
N ASP A 100 3.66 -13.93 -1.68
CA ASP A 100 3.22 -14.61 -0.45
C ASP A 100 4.33 -14.70 0.60
N GLY A 101 5.53 -15.11 0.20
CA GLY A 101 6.68 -15.17 1.12
C GLY A 101 7.11 -13.79 1.59
N PHE A 102 7.00 -12.77 0.72
CA PHE A 102 7.31 -11.40 1.11
C PHE A 102 6.29 -10.85 2.13
N LEU A 103 5.01 -11.14 1.96
CA LEU A 103 3.97 -10.81 2.93
C LEU A 103 4.14 -11.58 4.25
N ASP A 104 4.59 -12.83 4.20
CA ASP A 104 4.88 -13.61 5.43
C ASP A 104 6.04 -12.99 6.21
N TRP A 105 7.09 -12.51 5.54
CA TRP A 105 8.17 -11.75 6.19
C TRP A 105 7.65 -10.43 6.80
N ILE A 106 6.82 -9.67 6.10
CA ILE A 106 6.20 -8.46 6.64
C ILE A 106 5.41 -8.78 7.91
N LYS A 107 4.60 -9.83 7.88
CA LYS A 107 3.77 -10.26 9.01
C LYS A 107 4.59 -10.73 10.20
N ARG A 108 5.59 -11.61 9.95
CA ARG A 108 6.31 -12.31 11.03
C ARG A 108 7.49 -11.52 11.60
N TRP A 109 8.07 -10.65 10.79
CA TRP A 109 9.26 -9.93 11.20
C TRP A 109 9.07 -8.40 11.24
N LEU A 110 8.63 -7.78 10.15
CA LEU A 110 8.57 -6.33 10.07
C LEU A 110 7.53 -5.74 11.05
N ILE A 111 6.30 -6.25 11.04
CA ILE A 111 5.23 -5.73 11.94
C ILE A 111 5.63 -5.88 13.42
N PRO A 112 6.06 -7.05 13.92
CA PRO A 112 6.53 -7.19 15.29
C PRO A 112 7.70 -6.26 15.63
N HIS A 113 8.63 -6.07 14.71
CA HIS A 113 9.73 -5.12 14.89
C HIS A 113 9.23 -3.68 15.06
N MET A 114 8.27 -3.26 14.24
CA MET A 114 7.65 -1.93 14.35
C MET A 114 6.87 -1.76 15.66
N GLN A 115 6.17 -2.79 16.11
CA GLN A 115 5.45 -2.79 17.39
C GLN A 115 6.39 -2.62 18.57
N HIS A 116 7.51 -3.35 18.56
CA HIS A 116 8.49 -3.32 19.64
C HIS A 116 9.24 -1.98 19.72
N HIS A 117 9.72 -1.45 18.59
CA HIS A 117 10.61 -0.29 18.59
C HIS A 117 9.93 1.06 18.39
N PHE A 118 8.72 1.09 17.82
CA PHE A 118 8.04 2.33 17.43
C PHE A 118 6.65 2.49 18.04
N ALA A 119 6.28 1.64 18.98
CA ALA A 119 4.98 1.65 19.67
C ALA A 119 3.80 1.66 18.68
N VAL A 120 3.93 0.90 17.59
CA VAL A 120 2.88 0.70 16.59
C VAL A 120 1.79 -0.21 17.17
N THR A 121 0.59 -0.01 16.69
CA THR A 121 -0.61 -0.72 17.11
C THR A 121 -0.53 -2.24 16.95
N HIS A 122 -1.21 -2.96 17.85
CA HIS A 122 -1.51 -4.39 17.70
C HIS A 122 -2.91 -4.63 17.07
N ASP A 123 -3.69 -3.58 16.84
CA ASP A 123 -5.00 -3.67 16.19
C ASP A 123 -4.83 -3.78 14.65
N PRO A 124 -5.16 -4.92 14.04
CA PRO A 124 -5.03 -5.11 12.59
C PRO A 124 -5.78 -4.05 11.78
N ARG A 125 -6.90 -3.51 12.31
CA ARG A 125 -7.71 -2.48 11.64
C ARG A 125 -6.95 -1.18 11.39
N LYS A 126 -5.83 -0.97 12.08
CA LYS A 126 -4.96 0.21 11.96
C LYS A 126 -3.65 -0.07 11.21
N ILE A 127 -3.49 -1.27 10.66
CA ILE A 127 -2.32 -1.66 9.85
C ILE A 127 -2.74 -1.67 8.38
N VAL A 128 -2.12 -0.83 7.58
CA VAL A 128 -2.48 -0.58 6.18
C VAL A 128 -1.30 -0.90 5.28
N LEU A 129 -1.54 -1.67 4.22
CA LEU A 129 -0.61 -1.85 3.10
C LEU A 129 -0.87 -0.80 2.02
N GLY A 130 0.18 -0.37 1.32
CA GLY A 130 -0.02 0.54 0.21
C GLY A 130 1.10 0.49 -0.83
N GLY A 131 0.79 1.03 -2.00
CA GLY A 131 1.74 1.15 -3.09
C GLY A 131 1.08 1.62 -4.37
N SER A 132 1.91 1.82 -5.39
CA SER A 132 1.46 2.15 -6.74
C SER A 132 1.85 1.05 -7.72
N SER A 133 1.15 0.98 -8.86
CA SER A 133 1.50 0.05 -9.93
C SER A 133 1.59 -1.40 -9.41
N MET A 134 2.77 -2.03 -9.47
CA MET A 134 3.02 -3.34 -8.89
C MET A 134 2.82 -3.36 -7.36
N GLY A 135 3.24 -2.29 -6.65
CA GLY A 135 2.98 -2.14 -5.22
C GLY A 135 1.49 -2.01 -4.90
N GLY A 136 0.70 -1.45 -5.83
CA GLY A 136 -0.75 -1.33 -5.69
C GLY A 136 -1.47 -2.68 -5.73
N ILE A 137 -1.13 -3.56 -6.69
CA ILE A 137 -1.69 -4.92 -6.73
C ILE A 137 -1.19 -5.75 -5.55
N ALA A 138 0.07 -5.58 -5.14
CA ALA A 138 0.62 -6.27 -3.97
C ALA A 138 -0.11 -5.88 -2.68
N ALA A 139 -0.45 -4.59 -2.49
CA ALA A 139 -1.21 -4.12 -1.33
C ALA A 139 -2.64 -4.68 -1.32
N LEU A 140 -3.31 -4.67 -2.46
CA LEU A 140 -4.66 -5.23 -2.58
C LEU A 140 -4.67 -6.73 -2.31
N TYR A 141 -3.77 -7.48 -2.95
CA TYR A 141 -3.64 -8.91 -2.73
C TYR A 141 -3.32 -9.23 -1.26
N GLY A 142 -2.39 -8.49 -0.66
CA GLY A 142 -1.99 -8.70 0.74
C GLY A 142 -3.15 -8.50 1.72
N LEU A 143 -3.97 -7.47 1.53
CA LEU A 143 -5.18 -7.28 2.34
C LEU A 143 -6.16 -8.46 2.20
N LEU A 144 -6.45 -8.86 0.96
CA LEU A 144 -7.42 -9.92 0.70
C LEU A 144 -6.92 -11.31 1.12
N SER A 145 -5.59 -11.54 1.11
CA SER A 145 -4.98 -12.80 1.56
C SER A 145 -4.86 -12.88 3.08
N LEU A 146 -4.61 -11.76 3.75
CA LEU A 146 -4.31 -11.69 5.17
C LEU A 146 -5.21 -10.66 5.89
N PRO A 147 -6.56 -10.79 5.81
CA PRO A 147 -7.48 -9.81 6.38
C PRO A 147 -7.44 -9.72 7.91
N HIS A 148 -6.85 -10.71 8.57
CA HIS A 148 -6.62 -10.73 10.01
C HIS A 148 -5.33 -10.00 10.42
N VAL A 149 -4.49 -9.60 9.45
CA VAL A 149 -3.24 -8.84 9.66
C VAL A 149 -3.41 -7.40 9.25
N PHE A 150 -4.08 -7.16 8.12
CA PHE A 150 -4.25 -5.85 7.53
C PHE A 150 -5.71 -5.41 7.55
N GLY A 151 -5.96 -4.21 8.04
CA GLY A 151 -7.30 -3.60 8.08
C GLY A 151 -7.57 -2.62 6.96
N GLY A 152 -6.60 -2.41 6.07
CA GLY A 152 -6.81 -1.56 4.91
C GLY A 152 -5.73 -1.68 3.84
N CYS A 153 -6.06 -1.16 2.65
CA CYS A 153 -5.07 -1.01 1.59
C CYS A 153 -5.23 0.31 0.83
N ILE A 154 -4.08 0.78 0.29
CA ILE A 154 -3.99 1.89 -0.68
C ILE A 154 -3.41 1.32 -1.96
N ALA A 155 -4.24 1.15 -2.98
CA ALA A 155 -3.86 0.63 -4.29
C ALA A 155 -3.94 1.74 -5.35
N MET A 156 -2.81 2.45 -5.56
CA MET A 156 -2.76 3.53 -6.55
C MET A 156 -2.36 3.00 -7.92
N SER A 157 -3.20 3.22 -8.93
CA SER A 157 -3.00 2.73 -10.30
C SER A 157 -2.50 1.29 -10.34
N PRO A 158 -3.17 0.33 -9.67
CA PRO A 158 -2.66 -1.02 -9.50
C PRO A 158 -2.49 -1.75 -10.85
N SER A 159 -1.40 -2.50 -10.99
CA SER A 159 -1.08 -3.28 -12.19
C SER A 159 -1.95 -4.55 -12.31
N LEU A 160 -3.27 -4.40 -12.40
CA LEU A 160 -4.22 -5.52 -12.39
C LEU A 160 -4.16 -6.40 -13.66
N TRP A 161 -3.49 -5.93 -14.70
CA TRP A 161 -3.29 -6.64 -15.98
C TRP A 161 -2.27 -7.77 -15.89
N ILE A 162 -1.42 -7.79 -14.87
CA ILE A 162 -0.36 -8.80 -14.74
C ILE A 162 -0.94 -10.21 -14.68
N ALA A 163 -0.14 -11.20 -15.06
CA ALA A 163 -0.56 -12.60 -15.09
C ALA A 163 -1.93 -12.81 -15.77
N ARG A 164 -2.18 -12.07 -16.88
CA ARG A 164 -3.44 -12.09 -17.62
C ARG A 164 -4.66 -11.71 -16.76
N ALA A 165 -4.49 -10.71 -15.89
CA ALA A 165 -5.51 -10.21 -14.96
C ALA A 165 -6.11 -11.29 -14.03
N ARG A 166 -5.32 -12.30 -13.69
CA ARG A 166 -5.73 -13.43 -12.84
C ARG A 166 -6.26 -12.98 -11.47
N ILE A 167 -5.87 -11.79 -11.02
CA ILE A 167 -6.34 -11.20 -9.77
C ILE A 167 -7.86 -11.06 -9.70
N PHE A 168 -8.56 -10.88 -10.82
CA PHE A 168 -10.02 -10.76 -10.85
C PHE A 168 -10.70 -12.07 -10.45
N GLN A 169 -10.37 -13.16 -11.14
CA GLN A 169 -10.89 -14.48 -10.83
C GLN A 169 -10.56 -14.88 -9.38
N TRP A 170 -9.35 -14.54 -8.93
CA TRP A 170 -8.91 -14.80 -7.57
C TRP A 170 -9.71 -13.99 -6.54
N ALA A 171 -10.00 -12.71 -6.79
CA ALA A 171 -10.82 -11.88 -5.90
C ALA A 171 -12.30 -12.29 -5.90
N GLU A 172 -12.85 -12.71 -7.04
CA GLU A 172 -14.23 -13.18 -7.16
C GLU A 172 -14.49 -14.50 -6.41
N SER A 173 -13.45 -15.29 -6.15
CA SER A 173 -13.58 -16.57 -5.46
C SER A 173 -13.59 -16.47 -3.93
N ARG A 174 -13.59 -15.28 -3.35
CA ARG A 174 -13.51 -15.07 -1.88
C ARG A 174 -14.24 -13.82 -1.41
N PRO A 175 -14.75 -13.80 -0.17
CA PRO A 175 -15.35 -12.61 0.40
C PRO A 175 -14.29 -11.52 0.62
N ALA A 176 -14.65 -10.28 0.34
CA ALA A 176 -13.86 -9.14 0.76
C ALA A 176 -14.06 -8.88 2.26
N PRO A 177 -13.02 -8.47 3.00
CA PRO A 177 -13.16 -8.21 4.43
C PRO A 177 -14.02 -6.97 4.67
N GLU A 178 -15.20 -7.16 5.27
CA GLU A 178 -16.22 -6.12 5.45
C GLU A 178 -15.70 -4.91 6.26
N HIS A 179 -14.86 -5.16 7.25
CA HIS A 179 -14.30 -4.13 8.14
C HIS A 179 -13.14 -3.34 7.51
N ALA A 180 -12.54 -3.85 6.43
CA ALA A 180 -11.36 -3.25 5.84
C ALA A 180 -11.69 -1.99 5.05
N ARG A 181 -10.76 -1.02 5.09
CA ARG A 181 -10.82 0.18 4.25
C ARG A 181 -10.02 -0.04 2.99
N ILE A 182 -10.67 -0.04 1.83
CA ILE A 182 -10.04 -0.30 0.55
C ILE A 182 -10.08 0.97 -0.30
N TYR A 183 -8.91 1.54 -0.57
CA TYR A 183 -8.75 2.67 -1.47
C TYR A 183 -8.13 2.21 -2.77
N ILE A 184 -8.78 2.50 -3.88
CA ILE A 184 -8.27 2.25 -5.24
C ILE A 184 -8.33 3.56 -6.01
N ASP A 185 -7.32 3.87 -6.81
CA ASP A 185 -7.41 4.96 -7.76
C ASP A 185 -6.79 4.61 -9.11
N ALA A 186 -7.13 5.39 -10.13
CA ALA A 186 -6.44 5.39 -11.41
C ALA A 186 -6.60 6.74 -12.12
N GLY A 187 -5.62 7.10 -12.92
CA GLY A 187 -5.67 8.30 -13.75
C GLY A 187 -6.30 8.04 -15.11
N LYS A 188 -7.09 9.00 -15.61
CA LYS A 188 -7.66 8.92 -16.97
C LYS A 188 -6.65 9.14 -18.10
N ARG A 189 -5.45 9.64 -17.77
CA ARG A 189 -4.33 9.78 -18.70
C ARG A 189 -3.31 8.64 -18.61
N GLU A 190 -3.64 7.60 -17.88
CA GLU A 190 -2.92 6.32 -17.88
C GLU A 190 -3.36 5.48 -19.10
N PRO A 191 -2.64 4.38 -19.42
CA PRO A 191 -3.14 3.44 -20.43
C PRO A 191 -4.61 3.06 -20.12
N PRO A 192 -5.53 3.13 -21.10
CA PRO A 192 -6.98 3.00 -20.87
C PRO A 192 -7.37 1.73 -20.09
N THR A 193 -6.66 0.63 -20.30
CA THR A 193 -6.88 -0.64 -19.61
C THR A 193 -6.67 -0.54 -18.10
N MET A 194 -5.75 0.29 -17.62
CA MET A 194 -5.47 0.41 -16.19
C MET A 194 -6.62 1.07 -15.46
N HIS A 195 -7.16 2.16 -16.00
CA HIS A 195 -8.32 2.84 -15.42
C HIS A 195 -9.57 1.93 -15.41
N THR A 196 -9.84 1.28 -16.56
CA THR A 196 -10.99 0.37 -16.70
C THR A 196 -10.89 -0.82 -15.75
N GLN A 197 -9.70 -1.37 -15.56
CA GLN A 197 -9.48 -2.48 -14.64
C GLN A 197 -9.63 -2.04 -13.18
N ALA A 198 -9.16 -0.84 -12.81
CA ALA A 198 -9.34 -0.33 -11.45
C ALA A 198 -10.83 -0.14 -11.12
N ASP A 199 -11.62 0.43 -12.02
CA ASP A 199 -13.08 0.55 -11.89
C ASP A 199 -13.77 -0.84 -11.82
N ALA A 200 -13.33 -1.78 -12.64
CA ALA A 200 -13.86 -3.14 -12.61
C ALA A 200 -13.55 -3.86 -11.28
N MET A 201 -12.34 -3.68 -10.73
CA MET A 201 -11.95 -4.26 -9.45
C MET A 201 -12.78 -3.67 -8.29
N ASP A 202 -13.04 -2.38 -8.29
CA ASP A 202 -13.95 -1.74 -7.33
C ASP A 202 -15.31 -2.45 -7.29
N LYS A 203 -15.90 -2.70 -8.47
CA LYS A 203 -17.18 -3.40 -8.61
C LYS A 203 -17.10 -4.86 -8.14
N VAL A 204 -16.01 -5.56 -8.41
CA VAL A 204 -15.79 -6.93 -7.90
C VAL A 204 -15.78 -6.92 -6.39
N LEU A 205 -14.98 -6.06 -5.77
CA LEU A 205 -14.87 -5.99 -4.31
C LEU A 205 -16.18 -5.63 -3.63
N TYR A 206 -16.94 -4.71 -4.21
CA TYR A 206 -18.27 -4.37 -3.72
C TYR A 206 -19.22 -5.59 -3.73
N ARG A 207 -19.25 -6.35 -4.85
CA ARG A 207 -20.04 -7.60 -4.95
C ARG A 207 -19.58 -8.65 -3.95
N GLN A 208 -18.29 -8.71 -3.64
CA GLN A 208 -17.70 -9.62 -2.66
C GLN A 208 -17.88 -9.17 -1.19
N GLY A 209 -18.57 -8.07 -0.94
CA GLY A 209 -18.95 -7.65 0.41
C GLY A 209 -18.15 -6.51 1.01
N ALA A 210 -17.20 -5.89 0.27
CA ALA A 210 -16.53 -4.69 0.77
C ALA A 210 -17.54 -3.56 1.02
N ARG A 211 -17.49 -2.94 2.20
CA ARG A 211 -18.40 -1.84 2.60
C ARG A 211 -17.68 -0.51 2.78
N ASN A 212 -16.40 -0.52 3.09
CA ASN A 212 -15.57 0.68 3.19
C ASN A 212 -14.64 0.76 1.98
N LEU A 213 -15.22 0.94 0.81
CA LEU A 213 -14.55 0.95 -0.49
C LEU A 213 -14.60 2.35 -1.10
N HIS A 214 -13.49 2.82 -1.66
CA HIS A 214 -13.41 4.12 -2.32
C HIS A 214 -12.58 4.03 -3.59
N PHE A 215 -13.23 4.16 -4.75
CA PHE A 215 -12.57 4.34 -6.03
C PHE A 215 -12.46 5.81 -6.39
N PHE A 216 -11.26 6.27 -6.75
CA PHE A 216 -11.02 7.62 -7.24
C PHE A 216 -10.48 7.63 -8.66
N SER A 217 -11.29 8.14 -9.59
CA SER A 217 -10.89 8.40 -10.98
C SER A 217 -10.30 9.80 -11.10
N ASP A 218 -8.98 9.91 -11.29
CA ASP A 218 -8.30 11.21 -11.48
C ASP A 218 -8.38 11.65 -12.95
N PRO A 219 -9.12 12.74 -13.29
CA PRO A 219 -9.28 13.17 -14.69
C PRO A 219 -7.97 13.53 -15.39
N THR A 220 -6.96 13.95 -14.63
CA THR A 220 -5.66 14.43 -15.14
C THR A 220 -4.50 13.54 -14.75
N GLY A 221 -4.76 12.51 -13.97
CA GLY A 221 -3.74 11.60 -13.43
C GLY A 221 -3.04 10.81 -14.52
N THR A 222 -1.72 10.69 -14.37
CA THR A 222 -0.84 9.87 -15.18
C THR A 222 -0.25 8.76 -14.33
N HIS A 223 0.41 7.77 -14.96
CA HIS A 223 1.13 6.69 -14.28
C HIS A 223 2.53 7.15 -13.85
N SER A 224 2.60 7.96 -12.80
CA SER A 224 3.86 8.56 -12.35
C SER A 224 3.85 8.92 -10.86
N GLU A 225 5.05 8.99 -10.26
CA GLU A 225 5.26 9.40 -8.87
C GLU A 225 4.66 10.78 -8.58
N ALA A 226 4.76 11.71 -9.51
CA ALA A 226 4.17 13.05 -9.37
C ALA A 226 2.63 13.00 -9.25
N ALA A 227 1.97 12.12 -9.99
CA ALA A 227 0.54 11.91 -9.92
C ALA A 227 0.15 11.20 -8.61
N TRP A 228 0.86 10.15 -8.21
CA TRP A 228 0.62 9.45 -6.94
C TRP A 228 0.86 10.35 -5.74
N ARG A 229 1.91 11.18 -5.75
CA ARG A 229 2.13 12.22 -4.74
C ARG A 229 0.96 13.17 -4.56
N LYS A 230 0.28 13.55 -5.65
CA LYS A 230 -0.92 14.42 -5.61
C LYS A 230 -2.13 13.68 -5.02
N ARG A 231 -2.30 12.39 -5.28
CA ARG A 231 -3.42 11.57 -4.84
C ARG A 231 -3.27 11.02 -3.42
N LEU A 232 -2.04 10.84 -2.95
CA LEU A 232 -1.74 10.29 -1.61
C LEU A 232 -2.50 10.96 -0.46
N PRO A 233 -2.67 12.31 -0.39
CA PRO A 233 -3.45 12.94 0.69
C PRO A 233 -4.91 12.50 0.76
N ARG A 234 -5.52 12.13 -0.36
CA ARG A 234 -6.88 11.58 -0.42
C ARG A 234 -6.91 10.18 0.20
N ALA A 235 -5.98 9.32 -0.23
CA ALA A 235 -5.84 7.97 0.29
C ALA A 235 -5.60 7.97 1.82
N LEU A 236 -4.71 8.82 2.31
CA LEU A 236 -4.43 8.96 3.74
C LEU A 236 -5.66 9.42 4.53
N ARG A 237 -6.43 10.38 4.02
CA ARG A 237 -7.68 10.82 4.68
C ARG A 237 -8.71 9.70 4.73
N PHE A 238 -8.84 8.93 3.67
CA PHE A 238 -9.74 7.80 3.65
C PHE A 238 -9.32 6.73 4.66
N GLN A 239 -8.04 6.38 4.72
CA GLN A 239 -7.56 5.32 5.61
C GLN A 239 -7.55 5.72 7.09
N PHE A 240 -7.11 6.92 7.42
CA PHE A 240 -6.79 7.32 8.79
C PHE A 240 -7.70 8.45 9.32
N GLY A 241 -8.59 8.96 8.50
CA GLY A 241 -9.56 9.98 8.93
C GLY A 241 -10.61 9.40 9.86
N SER A 242 -11.14 10.24 10.79
CA SER A 242 -12.31 9.87 11.57
C SER A 242 -13.47 9.53 10.62
N ALA A 243 -14.17 8.46 10.91
CA ALA A 243 -15.37 8.05 10.18
C ALA A 243 -16.49 9.10 10.35
N LYS A 244 -16.39 10.24 9.69
CA LYS A 244 -17.58 11.01 9.32
C LYS A 244 -18.26 10.18 8.24
N LYS A 245 -19.53 9.80 8.46
CA LYS A 245 -20.39 9.15 7.49
C LYS A 245 -20.10 9.76 6.12
N ALA A 246 -19.58 8.94 5.19
CA ALA A 246 -19.55 9.32 3.80
C ALA A 246 -21.02 9.45 3.39
N ALA A 247 -21.49 10.69 3.27
CA ALA A 247 -22.71 10.97 2.54
C ALA A 247 -22.36 10.70 1.06
N TYR A 248 -22.99 9.69 0.50
CA TYR A 248 -23.05 9.43 -0.93
C TYR A 248 -23.85 10.52 -1.63
#